data_76527cfd81e251b979fe40d7bbf1befc
#
_entry.id   76527cfd81e251b979fe40d7bbf1befc
#
_cell.length_a   1.000
_cell.length_b   1.000
_cell.length_c   1.000
_cell.angle_alpha   90.00
_cell.angle_beta   90.00
_cell.angle_gamma   90.00
#
_symmetry.space_group_name_H-M   'P 1'
#
loop_
_entity.id
_entity.type
_entity.pdbx_description
1 polymer ?
#
loop_
_entity_poly.entity_id
_entity_poly.type
_entity_poly.pdbx_seq_one_letter_code
_entity_poly.pdbx_strand_id
1 'polypeptide(L)'
;MVHTTAAHADGNNAARIKRGALLVAAGDCVTCHTPFKMGANGPEKDMARGLSGHPEQLKLGAPPKLDNDWNWAGSATMTAFVGPWGTTYAANLTPDRETGIGSWKEKDFVQAMRTGKHVGVARPIMPPMPWQAIGHLPDSDLRAIYAYLQAQPAVKNKVPEYAPPANATAKAGGGKTPG
;
A
#
# COMPACT_ATOMS: atom_id res chain seq x y z
N MET A 1 14.81 41.54 12.04
CA MET A 1 14.49 40.94 10.70
C MET A 1 14.58 39.42 10.75
N VAL A 2 13.55 38.70 11.23
CA VAL A 2 13.58 37.23 11.38
C VAL A 2 12.21 36.58 11.05
N HIS A 3 11.45 37.09 10.06
CA HIS A 3 10.13 36.49 9.76
C HIS A 3 9.98 35.93 8.33
N THR A 4 11.03 35.90 7.50
CA THR A 4 10.90 35.51 6.09
C THR A 4 11.12 34.02 5.83
N THR A 5 11.83 33.30 6.69
CA THR A 5 12.21 31.88 6.46
C THR A 5 11.10 30.87 6.75
N ALA A 6 10.25 31.10 7.75
CA ALA A 6 9.16 30.20 8.10
C ALA A 6 8.06 30.17 7.04
N ALA A 7 7.62 31.34 6.55
CA ALA A 7 6.58 31.44 5.53
C ALA A 7 6.97 30.80 4.18
N HIS A 8 8.26 30.83 3.81
CA HIS A 8 8.75 30.15 2.60
C HIS A 8 8.80 28.62 2.75
N ALA A 9 9.14 28.13 3.95
CA ALA A 9 9.16 26.68 4.23
C ALA A 9 7.73 26.09 4.21
N ASP A 10 6.77 26.79 4.79
CA ASP A 10 5.37 26.38 4.83
C ASP A 10 4.74 26.39 3.44
N GLY A 11 5.01 27.44 2.62
CA GLY A 11 4.55 27.52 1.24
C GLY A 11 5.10 26.40 0.36
N ASN A 12 6.37 26.03 0.53
CA ASN A 12 6.99 24.94 -0.20
C ASN A 12 6.41 23.57 0.20
N ASN A 13 6.13 23.38 1.49
CA ASN A 13 5.51 22.14 1.98
C ASN A 13 4.06 21.99 1.47
N ALA A 14 3.27 23.05 1.49
CA ALA A 14 1.90 23.06 0.94
C ALA A 14 1.87 22.73 -0.55
N ALA A 15 2.77 23.34 -1.35
CA ALA A 15 2.90 23.05 -2.78
C ALA A 15 3.29 21.57 -3.02
N ARG A 16 4.18 21.04 -2.21
CA ARG A 16 4.62 19.63 -2.26
C ARG A 16 3.47 18.68 -1.94
N ILE A 17 2.69 18.95 -0.89
CA ILE A 17 1.49 18.17 -0.53
C ILE A 17 0.47 18.21 -1.67
N LYS A 18 0.21 19.39 -2.25
CA LYS A 18 -0.71 19.52 -3.40
C LYS A 18 -0.23 18.70 -4.62
N ARG A 19 1.07 18.71 -4.92
CA ARG A 19 1.64 17.87 -5.97
C ARG A 19 1.45 16.38 -5.64
N GLY A 20 1.69 15.97 -4.41
CA GLY A 20 1.48 14.61 -3.94
C GLY A 20 0.03 14.15 -4.05
N ALA A 21 -0.93 15.02 -3.71
CA ALA A 21 -2.35 14.75 -3.88
C ALA A 21 -2.72 14.43 -5.33
N LEU A 22 -2.19 15.23 -6.29
CA LEU A 22 -2.39 15.00 -7.71
C LEU A 22 -1.81 13.64 -8.15
N LEU A 23 -0.60 13.32 -7.69
CA LEU A 23 0.07 12.07 -8.06
C LEU A 23 -0.62 10.83 -7.46
N VAL A 24 -1.10 10.91 -6.21
CA VAL A 24 -1.88 9.85 -5.57
C VAL A 24 -3.21 9.63 -6.30
N ALA A 25 -3.86 10.71 -6.76
CA ALA A 25 -5.07 10.62 -7.56
C ALA A 25 -4.80 10.05 -8.96
N ALA A 26 -3.76 10.52 -9.65
CA ALA A 26 -3.38 10.04 -10.98
C ALA A 26 -2.91 8.58 -10.98
N GLY A 27 -2.22 8.16 -9.91
CA GLY A 27 -1.79 6.77 -9.70
C GLY A 27 -2.88 5.85 -9.15
N ASP A 28 -4.08 6.39 -8.90
CA ASP A 28 -5.26 5.68 -8.36
C ASP A 28 -4.97 4.84 -7.10
N CYS A 29 -4.10 5.35 -6.23
CA CYS A 29 -3.70 4.66 -4.99
C CYS A 29 -4.91 4.35 -4.09
N VAL A 30 -5.89 5.25 -4.11
CA VAL A 30 -7.10 5.18 -3.29
C VAL A 30 -7.95 3.95 -3.63
N THR A 31 -7.95 3.48 -4.89
CA THR A 31 -8.77 2.33 -5.30
C THR A 31 -8.36 1.04 -4.60
N CYS A 32 -7.06 0.80 -4.41
CA CYS A 32 -6.60 -0.41 -3.73
C CYS A 32 -6.37 -0.20 -2.23
N HIS A 33 -6.03 1.03 -1.80
CA HIS A 33 -5.66 1.31 -0.41
C HIS A 33 -6.80 1.87 0.46
N THR A 34 -8.00 2.08 -0.11
CA THR A 34 -9.21 2.46 0.63
C THR A 34 -10.26 1.37 0.45
N PRO A 35 -10.75 0.75 1.54
CA PRO A 35 -11.72 -0.32 1.40
C PRO A 35 -13.05 0.17 0.82
N PHE A 36 -13.69 -0.63 -0.02
CA PHE A 36 -15.05 -0.41 -0.43
C PHE A 36 -16.02 -0.89 0.65
N LYS A 37 -17.14 -0.21 0.77
CA LYS A 37 -18.33 -0.58 1.56
C LYS A 37 -19.57 -0.51 0.68
N MET A 38 -20.66 -1.13 1.11
CA MET A 38 -21.96 -0.95 0.45
C MET A 38 -22.57 0.39 0.87
N GLY A 39 -22.82 1.24 -0.11
CA GLY A 39 -23.58 2.48 0.02
C GLY A 39 -25.00 2.32 -0.51
N ALA A 40 -25.77 3.41 -0.53
CA ALA A 40 -27.16 3.43 -0.99
C ALA A 40 -27.29 3.06 -2.49
N ASN A 41 -26.28 3.39 -3.29
CA ASN A 41 -26.27 3.17 -4.76
C ASN A 41 -25.32 2.07 -5.21
N GLY A 42 -24.85 1.22 -4.31
CA GLY A 42 -23.89 0.17 -4.59
C GLY A 42 -22.55 0.36 -3.89
N PRO A 43 -21.49 -0.37 -4.32
CA PRO A 43 -20.18 -0.26 -3.71
C PRO A 43 -19.59 1.15 -3.83
N GLU A 44 -19.12 1.71 -2.73
CA GLU A 44 -18.45 3.02 -2.66
C GLU A 44 -17.20 2.95 -1.78
N LYS A 45 -16.26 3.86 -1.96
CA LYS A 45 -15.05 3.94 -1.13
C LYS A 45 -15.41 4.41 0.29
N ASP A 46 -14.96 3.70 1.31
CA ASP A 46 -15.10 4.12 2.69
C ASP A 46 -14.04 5.18 3.04
N MET A 47 -14.34 6.44 2.74
CA MET A 47 -13.39 7.54 2.93
C MET A 47 -13.07 7.82 4.40
N ALA A 48 -13.87 7.34 5.36
CA ALA A 48 -13.50 7.38 6.78
C ALA A 48 -12.29 6.50 7.09
N ARG A 49 -12.02 5.52 6.21
CA ARG A 49 -10.85 4.63 6.24
C ARG A 49 -9.94 4.87 5.04
N GLY A 50 -9.90 6.09 4.54
CA GLY A 50 -9.10 6.47 3.37
C GLY A 50 -7.64 6.06 3.53
N LEU A 51 -7.09 5.35 2.54
CA LEU A 51 -5.70 4.89 2.48
C LEU A 51 -5.26 3.96 3.63
N SER A 52 -6.19 3.42 4.43
CA SER A 52 -5.85 2.54 5.56
C SER A 52 -5.59 1.08 5.16
N GLY A 53 -5.76 0.72 3.89
CA GLY A 53 -5.53 -0.64 3.40
C GLY A 53 -6.64 -1.63 3.75
N HIS A 54 -6.30 -2.93 3.78
CA HIS A 54 -7.26 -3.99 4.07
C HIS A 54 -7.74 -3.93 5.52
N PRO A 55 -9.06 -3.95 5.78
CA PRO A 55 -9.57 -3.88 7.15
C PRO A 55 -9.11 -5.03 8.04
N GLU A 56 -8.52 -4.73 9.19
CA GLU A 56 -7.99 -5.70 10.16
C GLU A 56 -9.06 -6.74 10.59
N GLN A 57 -10.31 -6.28 10.77
CA GLN A 57 -11.41 -7.09 11.25
C GLN A 57 -12.03 -7.99 10.18
N LEU A 58 -11.77 -7.69 8.88
CA LEU A 58 -12.34 -8.43 7.78
C LEU A 58 -11.57 -9.74 7.56
N LYS A 59 -12.20 -10.84 7.91
CA LYS A 59 -11.69 -12.17 7.61
C LYS A 59 -12.30 -12.65 6.30
N LEU A 60 -11.46 -12.79 5.29
CA LEU A 60 -11.88 -13.35 3.99
C LEU A 60 -12.03 -14.87 4.12
N GLY A 61 -13.00 -15.42 3.40
CA GLY A 61 -13.09 -16.86 3.16
C GLY A 61 -11.95 -17.37 2.29
N ALA A 62 -12.02 -18.64 1.89
CA ALA A 62 -11.05 -19.20 0.95
C ALA A 62 -11.05 -18.37 -0.36
N PRO A 63 -9.87 -18.08 -0.93
CA PRO A 63 -9.79 -17.35 -2.18
C PRO A 63 -10.40 -18.17 -3.32
N PRO A 64 -10.94 -17.51 -4.37
CA PRO A 64 -11.45 -18.21 -5.53
C PRO A 64 -10.35 -19.01 -6.21
N LYS A 65 -10.70 -20.18 -6.73
CA LYS A 65 -9.81 -20.91 -7.65
C LYS A 65 -9.81 -20.17 -8.98
N LEU A 66 -8.63 -19.80 -9.43
CA LEU A 66 -8.43 -19.19 -10.75
C LEU A 66 -8.16 -20.32 -11.75
N ASP A 67 -8.84 -20.28 -12.88
CA ASP A 67 -8.54 -21.11 -14.03
C ASP A 67 -7.42 -20.48 -14.89
N ASN A 68 -7.06 -21.15 -15.99
CA ASN A 68 -5.94 -20.72 -16.84
C ASN A 68 -6.16 -19.36 -17.54
N ASP A 69 -7.40 -18.89 -17.62
CA ASP A 69 -7.75 -17.64 -18.29
C ASP A 69 -7.71 -16.43 -17.35
N TRP A 70 -7.64 -16.68 -16.03
CA TRP A 70 -7.62 -15.64 -15.00
C TRP A 70 -6.30 -15.58 -14.25
N ASN A 71 -5.63 -14.45 -14.33
CA ASN A 71 -4.33 -14.28 -13.67
C ASN A 71 -4.46 -13.90 -12.19
N TRP A 72 -5.49 -13.16 -11.81
CA TRP A 72 -5.73 -12.77 -10.42
C TRP A 72 -7.20 -12.32 -10.21
N ALA A 73 -7.61 -12.28 -8.94
CA ALA A 73 -8.90 -11.74 -8.51
C ALA A 73 -8.73 -10.81 -7.30
N GLY A 74 -9.62 -9.83 -7.20
CA GLY A 74 -9.73 -8.91 -6.07
C GLY A 74 -10.89 -9.27 -5.16
N SER A 75 -10.76 -8.94 -3.86
CA SER A 75 -11.85 -9.04 -2.89
C SER A 75 -12.94 -7.98 -3.16
N ALA A 76 -14.13 -8.16 -2.60
CA ALA A 76 -15.23 -7.19 -2.70
C ALA A 76 -14.87 -5.79 -2.14
N THR A 77 -13.92 -5.73 -1.21
CA THR A 77 -13.39 -4.45 -0.68
C THR A 77 -12.30 -3.84 -1.54
N MET A 78 -11.85 -4.51 -2.61
CA MET A 78 -10.73 -4.11 -3.47
C MET A 78 -9.41 -3.86 -2.72
N THR A 79 -9.24 -4.52 -1.57
CA THR A 79 -8.04 -4.36 -0.72
C THR A 79 -7.29 -5.66 -0.46
N ALA A 80 -7.77 -6.79 -0.98
CA ALA A 80 -7.04 -8.06 -1.00
C ALA A 80 -7.09 -8.65 -2.39
N PHE A 81 -5.99 -9.31 -2.79
CA PHE A 81 -5.78 -9.81 -4.15
C PHE A 81 -5.13 -11.18 -4.11
N VAL A 82 -5.65 -12.11 -4.91
CA VAL A 82 -5.12 -13.46 -5.04
C VAL A 82 -4.66 -13.72 -6.46
N GLY A 83 -3.53 -14.39 -6.60
CA GLY A 83 -2.95 -14.78 -7.88
C GLY A 83 -1.92 -15.89 -7.71
N PRO A 84 -1.10 -16.18 -8.74
CA PRO A 84 -0.04 -17.18 -8.67
C PRO A 84 0.97 -16.93 -7.54
N TRP A 85 1.06 -15.69 -7.09
CA TRP A 85 1.91 -15.27 -5.96
C TRP A 85 1.33 -15.57 -4.58
N GLY A 86 0.08 -16.02 -4.46
CA GLY A 86 -0.65 -16.17 -3.19
C GLY A 86 -1.64 -15.03 -2.94
N THR A 87 -1.94 -14.72 -1.70
CA THR A 87 -2.86 -13.64 -1.31
C THR A 87 -2.09 -12.47 -0.71
N THR A 88 -2.32 -11.28 -1.26
CA THR A 88 -1.75 -10.01 -0.80
C THR A 88 -2.84 -9.09 -0.30
N TYR A 89 -2.46 -8.20 0.60
CA TYR A 89 -3.36 -7.21 1.20
C TYR A 89 -2.77 -5.81 1.01
N ALA A 90 -3.60 -4.86 0.59
CA ALA A 90 -3.20 -3.47 0.45
C ALA A 90 -2.77 -2.90 1.81
N ALA A 91 -1.58 -2.33 1.85
CA ALA A 91 -0.97 -1.81 3.07
C ALA A 91 -1.68 -0.55 3.58
N ASN A 92 -1.57 -0.29 4.88
CA ASN A 92 -1.96 0.97 5.49
C ASN A 92 -0.93 2.06 5.13
N LEU A 93 -1.34 3.02 4.30
CA LEU A 93 -0.52 4.15 3.86
C LEU A 93 -0.74 5.41 4.69
N THR A 94 -1.58 5.36 5.73
CA THR A 94 -1.80 6.50 6.62
C THR A 94 -0.61 6.72 7.56
N PRO A 95 -0.45 7.92 8.14
CA PRO A 95 0.64 8.23 9.06
C PRO A 95 0.44 7.64 10.48
N ASP A 96 -0.27 6.52 10.59
CA ASP A 96 -0.28 5.77 11.85
C ASP A 96 1.11 5.17 12.11
N ARG A 97 1.64 5.40 13.32
CA ARG A 97 3.02 5.05 13.64
C ARG A 97 3.25 3.57 13.88
N GLU A 98 2.22 2.83 14.25
CA GLU A 98 2.30 1.41 14.59
C GLU A 98 1.94 0.51 13.41
N THR A 99 0.92 0.91 12.63
CA THR A 99 0.31 0.05 11.62
C THR A 99 0.41 0.60 10.20
N GLY A 100 0.81 1.87 10.05
CA GLY A 100 0.97 2.55 8.77
C GLY A 100 2.41 2.97 8.49
N ILE A 101 2.55 4.05 7.73
CA ILE A 101 3.87 4.60 7.35
C ILE A 101 4.32 5.78 8.23
N GLY A 102 3.67 6.04 9.37
CA GLY A 102 3.96 7.19 10.23
C GLY A 102 5.35 7.17 10.89
N SER A 103 5.97 6.01 11.02
CA SER A 103 7.35 5.87 11.51
C SER A 103 8.41 5.91 10.40
N TRP A 104 8.02 5.85 9.13
CA TRP A 104 8.94 5.90 7.99
C TRP A 104 9.53 7.29 7.83
N LYS A 105 10.75 7.33 7.31
CA LYS A 105 11.37 8.56 6.82
C LYS A 105 11.10 8.69 5.32
N GLU A 106 11.16 9.90 4.80
CA GLU A 106 10.99 10.17 3.38
C GLU A 106 11.90 9.30 2.48
N LYS A 107 13.16 9.16 2.87
CA LYS A 107 14.12 8.31 2.16
C LYS A 107 13.71 6.84 2.12
N ASP A 108 13.04 6.35 3.17
CA ASP A 108 12.61 4.96 3.26
C ASP A 108 11.47 4.69 2.26
N PHE A 109 10.53 5.64 2.13
CA PHE A 109 9.48 5.57 1.12
C PHE A 109 10.04 5.58 -0.31
N VAL A 110 10.95 6.52 -0.61
CA VAL A 110 11.62 6.59 -1.91
C VAL A 110 12.34 5.28 -2.21
N GLN A 111 13.10 4.75 -1.26
CA GLN A 111 13.81 3.49 -1.43
C GLN A 111 12.86 2.31 -1.65
N ALA A 112 11.74 2.23 -0.91
CA ALA A 112 10.75 1.18 -1.09
C ALA A 112 10.18 1.18 -2.51
N MET A 113 9.86 2.36 -3.05
CA MET A 113 9.36 2.49 -4.42
C MET A 113 10.44 2.20 -5.47
N ARG A 114 11.72 2.51 -5.21
CA ARG A 114 12.83 2.21 -6.13
C ARG A 114 13.20 0.73 -6.18
N THR A 115 13.11 0.05 -5.04
CA THR A 115 13.58 -1.34 -4.91
C THR A 115 12.47 -2.38 -4.89
N GLY A 116 11.21 -1.97 -4.73
CA GLY A 116 10.08 -2.88 -4.55
C GLY A 116 10.17 -3.70 -3.26
N LYS A 117 10.80 -3.18 -2.22
CA LYS A 117 10.98 -3.88 -0.95
C LYS A 117 10.44 -3.07 0.22
N HIS A 118 9.78 -3.74 1.15
CA HIS A 118 9.34 -3.12 2.40
C HIS A 118 10.54 -2.71 3.26
N VAL A 119 10.41 -1.54 3.91
CA VAL A 119 11.44 -1.02 4.80
C VAL A 119 11.67 -1.96 5.99
N GLY A 120 12.93 -2.22 6.30
CA GLY A 120 13.34 -2.97 7.49
C GLY A 120 13.26 -4.50 7.39
N VAL A 121 12.49 -5.05 6.46
CA VAL A 121 12.28 -6.52 6.37
C VAL A 121 12.65 -7.13 5.02
N ALA A 122 13.10 -6.32 4.07
CA ALA A 122 13.47 -6.73 2.70
C ALA A 122 12.38 -7.57 1.96
N ARG A 123 11.15 -7.66 2.49
CA ARG A 123 10.04 -8.37 1.86
C ARG A 123 9.64 -7.65 0.58
N PRO A 124 9.45 -8.37 -0.54
CA PRO A 124 9.00 -7.76 -1.79
C PRO A 124 7.62 -7.13 -1.65
N ILE A 125 7.42 -6.00 -2.33
CA ILE A 125 6.09 -5.47 -2.60
C ILE A 125 5.45 -6.36 -3.67
N MET A 126 4.34 -7.00 -3.31
CA MET A 126 3.73 -8.04 -4.13
C MET A 126 2.71 -7.46 -5.13
N PRO A 127 2.45 -8.19 -6.23
CA PRO A 127 1.36 -7.84 -7.12
C PRO A 127 0.00 -7.75 -6.40
N PRO A 128 -0.94 -6.95 -6.90
CA PRO A 128 -0.89 -6.18 -8.15
C PRO A 128 -0.32 -4.76 -7.99
N MET A 129 0.35 -4.43 -6.87
CA MET A 129 0.91 -3.09 -6.64
C MET A 129 1.92 -2.73 -7.76
N PRO A 130 1.67 -1.66 -8.56
CA PRO A 130 2.50 -1.30 -9.71
C PRO A 130 3.72 -0.45 -9.26
N TRP A 131 4.46 -0.92 -8.25
CA TRP A 131 5.56 -0.17 -7.66
C TRP A 131 6.66 0.18 -8.68
N GLN A 132 6.84 -0.65 -9.71
CA GLN A 132 7.82 -0.38 -10.78
C GLN A 132 7.48 0.91 -11.52
N ALA A 133 6.21 1.08 -11.92
CA ALA A 133 5.76 2.31 -12.59
C ALA A 133 5.92 3.53 -11.68
N ILE A 134 5.51 3.42 -10.42
CA ILE A 134 5.67 4.48 -9.42
C ILE A 134 7.15 4.77 -9.19
N GLY A 135 7.98 3.73 -9.13
CA GLY A 135 9.41 3.84 -8.94
C GLY A 135 10.15 4.56 -10.09
N HIS A 136 9.56 4.78 -11.25
CA HIS A 136 10.14 5.59 -12.33
C HIS A 136 9.91 7.10 -12.18
N LEU A 137 9.04 7.52 -11.26
CA LEU A 137 8.83 8.94 -11.01
C LEU A 137 10.11 9.62 -10.50
N PRO A 138 10.33 10.92 -10.79
CA PRO A 138 11.41 11.69 -10.18
C PRO A 138 11.36 11.64 -8.66
N ASP A 139 12.51 11.77 -8.00
CA ASP A 139 12.58 11.79 -6.53
C ASP A 139 11.71 12.89 -5.91
N SER A 140 11.62 14.07 -6.56
CA SER A 140 10.74 15.16 -6.14
C SER A 140 9.27 14.73 -6.07
N ASP A 141 8.82 13.91 -7.01
CA ASP A 141 7.44 13.40 -7.06
C ASP A 141 7.20 12.30 -6.03
N LEU A 142 8.14 11.36 -5.85
CA LEU A 142 8.06 10.36 -4.78
C LEU A 142 8.02 11.02 -3.39
N ARG A 143 8.82 12.06 -3.18
CA ARG A 143 8.80 12.84 -1.94
C ARG A 143 7.50 13.63 -1.76
N ALA A 144 6.91 14.11 -2.86
CA ALA A 144 5.60 14.77 -2.84
C ALA A 144 4.48 13.80 -2.46
N ILE A 145 4.49 12.57 -3.02
CA ILE A 145 3.57 11.50 -2.63
C ILE A 145 3.70 11.22 -1.12
N TYR A 146 4.92 11.01 -0.63
CA TYR A 146 5.16 10.78 0.78
C TYR A 146 4.64 11.93 1.66
N ALA A 147 4.91 13.19 1.29
CA ALA A 147 4.44 14.35 2.03
C ALA A 147 2.90 14.40 2.10
N TYR A 148 2.21 14.08 1.01
CA TYR A 148 0.76 13.98 0.99
C TYR A 148 0.25 12.86 1.91
N LEU A 149 0.84 11.68 1.86
CA LEU A 149 0.46 10.55 2.70
C LEU A 149 0.66 10.85 4.19
N GLN A 150 1.75 11.53 4.55
CA GLN A 150 2.01 11.98 5.93
C GLN A 150 1.05 13.08 6.41
N ALA A 151 0.41 13.80 5.50
CA ALA A 151 -0.58 14.82 5.83
C ALA A 151 -2.02 14.27 5.96
N GLN A 152 -2.24 12.97 5.74
CA GLN A 152 -3.56 12.36 5.87
C GLN A 152 -3.89 12.07 7.35
N PRO A 153 -5.18 11.91 7.69
CA PRO A 153 -5.56 11.40 9.01
C PRO A 153 -4.94 10.03 9.28
N ALA A 154 -4.36 9.86 10.47
CA ALA A 154 -3.86 8.55 10.89
C ALA A 154 -5.02 7.59 11.19
N VAL A 155 -4.96 6.39 10.63
CA VAL A 155 -5.95 5.33 10.88
C VAL A 155 -5.20 4.10 11.41
N LYS A 156 -5.44 3.72 12.65
CA LYS A 156 -4.89 2.48 13.22
C LYS A 156 -5.59 1.29 12.59
N ASN A 157 -4.87 0.52 11.77
CA ASN A 157 -5.37 -0.64 11.05
C ASN A 157 -4.22 -1.59 10.72
N LYS A 158 -4.13 -2.70 11.45
CA LYS A 158 -3.09 -3.72 11.23
C LYS A 158 -3.51 -4.65 10.10
N VAL A 159 -3.01 -4.37 8.92
CA VAL A 159 -3.28 -5.19 7.73
C VAL A 159 -2.73 -6.61 7.92
N PRO A 160 -3.46 -7.67 7.50
CA PRO A 160 -2.97 -9.04 7.55
C PRO A 160 -1.66 -9.22 6.76
N GLU A 161 -0.87 -10.20 7.18
CA GLU A 161 0.36 -10.55 6.48
C GLU A 161 0.07 -11.27 5.16
N TYR A 162 1.00 -11.15 4.21
CA TYR A 162 0.97 -11.87 2.96
C TYR A 162 0.88 -13.39 3.20
N ALA A 163 0.00 -14.06 2.47
CA ALA A 163 -0.15 -15.50 2.49
C ALA A 163 0.41 -16.11 1.19
N PRO A 164 1.49 -16.90 1.24
CA PRO A 164 2.06 -17.54 0.05
C PRO A 164 1.09 -18.57 -0.54
N PRO A 165 1.28 -18.98 -1.81
CA PRO A 165 0.49 -20.06 -2.40
C PRO A 165 0.61 -21.36 -1.60
N ALA A 166 -0.47 -22.13 -1.50
CA ALA A 166 -0.50 -23.39 -0.74
C ALA A 166 0.64 -24.36 -1.13
N ASN A 167 1.05 -24.35 -2.41
CA ASN A 167 2.12 -25.22 -2.93
C ASN A 167 3.54 -24.72 -2.57
N ALA A 168 3.72 -23.50 -2.10
CA ALA A 168 5.03 -22.97 -1.71
C ALA A 168 5.52 -23.56 -0.37
N THR A 169 4.60 -23.87 0.53
CA THR A 169 4.91 -24.48 1.83
C THR A 169 5.30 -25.95 1.74
N ALA A 170 4.84 -26.68 0.71
CA ALA A 170 5.17 -28.08 0.49
C ALA A 170 6.65 -28.29 0.04
N LYS A 171 7.27 -27.31 -0.63
CA LYS A 171 8.68 -27.40 -1.09
C LYS A 171 9.71 -27.09 -0.01
N ALA A 172 9.35 -26.41 1.06
CA ALA A 172 10.28 -26.07 2.15
C ALA A 172 10.48 -27.20 3.18
N GLY A 173 9.61 -28.22 3.19
CA GLY A 173 9.64 -29.36 4.14
C GLY A 173 10.29 -30.64 3.62
N GLY A 174 10.80 -30.69 2.38
CA GLY A 174 11.24 -31.92 1.69
C GLY A 174 12.75 -32.19 1.67
N GLY A 175 13.52 -31.55 2.52
CA GLY A 175 14.96 -31.86 2.68
C GLY A 175 15.22 -33.06 3.59
N LYS A 176 14.86 -34.29 3.17
CA LYS A 176 15.44 -35.49 3.78
C LYS A 176 16.86 -35.65 3.26
N THR A 177 17.83 -35.51 4.14
CA THR A 177 19.21 -35.96 3.94
C THR A 177 19.20 -37.51 3.77
N PRO A 178 19.79 -38.07 2.72
CA PRO A 178 20.12 -39.50 2.72
C PRO A 178 21.32 -39.72 3.63
N GLY A 179 21.18 -40.70 4.54
CA GLY A 179 22.28 -41.24 5.32
C GLY A 179 23.26 -42.06 4.48
#